data_ed135a99ca8e434e1e894cf132573bcd
#
_entry.id   ed135a99ca8e434e1e894cf132573bcd
#
_cell.length_a   1.000
_cell.length_b   1.000
_cell.length_c   1.000
_cell.angle_alpha   90.00
_cell.angle_beta   90.00
_cell.angle_gamma   90.00
#
_symmetry.space_group_name_H-M   'P 1'
#
loop_
_entity.id
_entity.type
_entity.pdbx_description
1 polymer ?
#
loop_
_entity_poly.entity_id
_entity_poly.type
_entity_poly.pdbx_seq_one_letter_code
_entity_poly.pdbx_strand_id
1 'polypeptide(L)'
;MEVSQSVRAYVDACNRGDLDAMVATFAPDGTYSDPGTPEPVPAHAFKEHMTGFCAGFPDVTFETVSLHAITEGPAVWRWVIHGTNTGSYRGLPPTGHTLALPGCDFIEVNADKIQRIDGYFDRLTMLVQLGLAPSQPTGAAT
;
A
#
# COMPACT_ATOMS: atom_id res chain seq x y z
N MET A 1 -20.95 12.60 2.05
CA MET A 1 -19.67 13.28 2.31
C MET A 1 -18.67 12.92 1.24
N GLU A 2 -18.01 13.89 0.69
CA GLU A 2 -17.05 13.66 -0.39
C GLU A 2 -15.65 13.45 0.15
N VAL A 3 -14.89 12.61 -0.53
CA VAL A 3 -13.47 12.41 -0.27
C VAL A 3 -12.71 13.66 -0.74
N SER A 4 -11.71 14.09 0.01
CA SER A 4 -10.94 15.28 -0.33
C SER A 4 -10.19 15.12 -1.65
N GLN A 5 -9.85 16.26 -2.27
CA GLN A 5 -9.13 16.24 -3.54
C GLN A 5 -7.75 15.59 -3.41
N SER A 6 -7.04 15.82 -2.31
CA SER A 6 -5.72 15.22 -2.11
C SER A 6 -5.79 13.70 -2.01
N VAL A 7 -6.84 13.15 -1.35
CA VAL A 7 -7.03 11.71 -1.28
C VAL A 7 -7.31 11.13 -2.66
N ARG A 8 -8.20 11.77 -3.44
CA ARG A 8 -8.46 11.33 -4.82
C ARG A 8 -7.22 11.38 -5.67
N ALA A 9 -6.44 12.45 -5.54
CA ALA A 9 -5.19 12.60 -6.28
C ALA A 9 -4.18 11.50 -5.91
N TYR A 10 -4.11 11.13 -4.64
CA TYR A 10 -3.25 10.04 -4.18
C TYR A 10 -3.66 8.70 -4.79
N VAL A 11 -4.95 8.36 -4.70
CA VAL A 11 -5.48 7.12 -5.26
C VAL A 11 -5.24 7.07 -6.77
N ASP A 12 -5.50 8.16 -7.48
CA ASP A 12 -5.26 8.24 -8.92
C ASP A 12 -3.77 8.08 -9.25
N ALA A 13 -2.88 8.69 -8.46
CA ALA A 13 -1.44 8.54 -8.63
C ALA A 13 -0.99 7.09 -8.43
N CYS A 14 -1.53 6.42 -7.41
CA CYS A 14 -1.27 4.98 -7.20
C CYS A 14 -1.73 4.15 -8.41
N ASN A 15 -2.91 4.44 -8.93
CA ASN A 15 -3.44 3.73 -10.09
C ASN A 15 -2.62 3.94 -11.35
N ARG A 16 -1.94 5.10 -11.48
CA ARG A 16 -1.06 5.40 -12.61
C ARG A 16 0.38 4.95 -12.38
N GLY A 17 0.74 4.57 -11.16
CA GLY A 17 2.13 4.31 -10.79
C GLY A 17 3.01 5.57 -10.80
N ASP A 18 2.43 6.72 -10.56
CA ASP A 18 3.13 8.01 -10.58
C ASP A 18 3.62 8.36 -9.18
N LEU A 19 4.85 7.98 -8.87
CA LEU A 19 5.42 8.15 -7.52
C LEU A 19 5.56 9.63 -7.13
N ASP A 20 5.95 10.49 -8.05
CA ASP A 20 6.07 11.92 -7.77
C ASP A 20 4.71 12.53 -7.45
N ALA A 21 3.67 12.14 -8.19
CA ALA A 21 2.32 12.59 -7.92
C ALA A 21 1.80 12.10 -6.56
N MET A 22 2.16 10.87 -6.16
CA MET A 22 1.83 10.37 -4.82
C MET A 22 2.42 11.28 -3.74
N VAL A 23 3.73 11.55 -3.84
CA VAL A 23 4.44 12.37 -2.85
C VAL A 23 3.87 13.79 -2.80
N ALA A 24 3.48 14.34 -3.95
CA ALA A 24 2.94 15.71 -4.04
C ALA A 24 1.66 15.90 -3.22
N THR A 25 0.95 14.82 -2.87
CA THR A 25 -0.28 14.91 -2.06
C THR A 25 -0.02 15.00 -0.57
N PHE A 26 1.20 14.71 -0.11
CA PHE A 26 1.53 14.70 1.32
C PHE A 26 1.86 16.09 1.83
N ALA A 27 1.48 16.34 3.09
CA ALA A 27 2.06 17.44 3.85
C ALA A 27 3.56 17.20 4.05
N PRO A 28 4.39 18.25 4.17
CA PRO A 28 5.84 18.06 4.37
C PRO A 28 6.22 17.18 5.55
N ASP A 29 5.41 17.20 6.62
CA ASP A 29 5.59 16.37 7.82
C ASP A 29 4.67 15.15 7.81
N GLY A 30 4.07 14.82 6.68
CA GLY A 30 3.21 13.66 6.55
C GLY A 30 3.96 12.35 6.68
N THR A 31 3.23 11.28 7.03
CA THR A 31 3.82 9.96 7.26
C THR A 31 2.99 8.86 6.63
N TYR A 32 3.66 7.74 6.37
CA TYR A 32 3.04 6.51 5.88
C TYR A 32 3.50 5.33 6.73
N SER A 33 2.58 4.46 7.10
CA SER A 33 2.90 3.23 7.82
C SER A 33 2.09 2.07 7.27
N ASP A 34 2.68 0.88 7.31
CA ASP A 34 1.98 -0.36 7.05
C ASP A 34 2.60 -1.50 7.88
N PRO A 35 2.04 -2.72 7.85
CA PRO A 35 2.60 -3.83 8.64
C PRO A 35 4.05 -4.18 8.30
N GLY A 36 4.53 -3.75 7.14
CA GLY A 36 5.90 -4.01 6.71
C GLY A 36 6.90 -2.92 7.09
N THR A 37 6.44 -1.76 7.58
CA THR A 37 7.34 -0.67 7.98
C THR A 37 7.63 -0.75 9.49
N PRO A 38 8.91 -0.84 9.90
CA PRO A 38 9.23 -0.87 11.34
C PRO A 38 8.95 0.47 12.02
N GLU A 39 8.99 1.56 11.27
CA GLU A 39 8.71 2.92 11.74
C GLU A 39 7.94 3.68 10.67
N PRO A 40 7.20 4.74 11.05
CA PRO A 40 6.52 5.58 10.06
C PRO A 40 7.51 6.13 9.04
N VAL A 41 7.16 6.06 7.78
CA VAL A 41 7.96 6.57 6.67
C VAL A 41 7.60 8.04 6.45
N PRO A 42 8.55 8.98 6.61
CA PRO A 42 8.26 10.39 6.36
C PRO A 42 8.04 10.66 4.88
N ALA A 43 7.29 11.71 4.58
CA ALA A 43 6.95 12.05 3.20
C ALA A 43 8.17 12.13 2.27
N HIS A 44 9.29 12.70 2.76
CA HIS A 44 10.51 12.83 1.95
C HIS A 44 11.18 11.49 1.62
N ALA A 45 10.84 10.40 2.34
CA ALA A 45 11.38 9.06 2.10
C ALA A 45 10.36 8.14 1.41
N PHE A 46 9.13 8.61 1.19
CA PHE A 46 8.05 7.78 0.67
C PHE A 46 8.33 7.30 -0.76
N LYS A 47 8.88 8.16 -1.61
CA LYS A 47 9.20 7.78 -2.99
C LYS A 47 10.19 6.62 -3.02
N GLU A 48 11.24 6.68 -2.22
CA GLU A 48 12.24 5.61 -2.13
C GLU A 48 11.60 4.31 -1.62
N HIS A 49 10.73 4.42 -0.60
CA HIS A 49 10.00 3.28 -0.07
C HIS A 49 9.16 2.60 -1.15
N MET A 50 8.40 3.37 -1.92
CA MET A 50 7.57 2.83 -3.00
C MET A 50 8.40 2.33 -4.18
N THR A 51 9.52 2.96 -4.47
CA THR A 51 10.45 2.49 -5.51
C THR A 51 10.93 1.08 -5.18
N GLY A 52 11.23 0.80 -3.90
CA GLY A 52 11.62 -0.53 -3.46
C GLY A 52 10.53 -1.58 -3.68
N PHE A 53 9.28 -1.22 -3.40
CA PHE A 53 8.16 -2.11 -3.64
C PHE A 53 7.97 -2.37 -5.15
N CYS A 54 7.98 -1.30 -5.95
CA CYS A 54 7.81 -1.41 -7.41
C CYS A 54 8.95 -2.20 -8.06
N ALA A 55 10.15 -2.15 -7.50
CA ALA A 55 11.26 -2.96 -8.01
C ALA A 55 10.98 -4.45 -7.86
N GLY A 56 10.33 -4.86 -6.78
CA GLY A 56 9.94 -6.25 -6.56
C GLY A 56 8.74 -6.68 -7.40
N PHE A 57 7.87 -5.73 -7.73
CA PHE A 57 6.63 -5.97 -8.47
C PHE A 57 6.48 -4.93 -9.59
N PRO A 58 7.26 -5.06 -10.67
CA PRO A 58 7.27 -4.02 -11.73
C PRO A 58 5.91 -3.80 -12.42
N ASP A 59 5.06 -4.82 -12.40
CA ASP A 59 3.73 -4.78 -13.00
C ASP A 59 2.61 -4.44 -11.99
N VAL A 60 2.97 -3.91 -10.82
CA VAL A 60 2.00 -3.66 -9.75
C VAL A 60 0.86 -2.75 -10.21
N THR A 61 -0.36 -3.14 -9.84
CA THR A 61 -1.57 -2.34 -10.02
C THR A 61 -2.37 -2.36 -8.73
N PHE A 62 -3.19 -1.32 -8.55
CA PHE A 62 -4.08 -1.19 -7.40
C PHE A 62 -5.51 -1.23 -7.89
N GLU A 63 -6.26 -2.23 -7.47
CA GLU A 63 -7.69 -2.31 -7.75
C GLU A 63 -8.42 -1.63 -6.59
N THR A 64 -9.19 -0.58 -6.88
CA THR A 64 -10.02 0.08 -5.87
C THR A 64 -11.30 -0.71 -5.65
N VAL A 65 -11.48 -1.22 -4.44
CA VAL A 65 -12.73 -1.88 -4.03
C VAL A 65 -13.74 -0.82 -3.59
N SER A 66 -13.30 0.14 -2.79
CA SER A 66 -14.14 1.24 -2.33
C SER A 66 -13.28 2.39 -1.81
N LEU A 67 -13.83 3.60 -1.86
CA LEU A 67 -13.19 4.80 -1.33
C LEU A 67 -14.27 5.64 -0.65
N HIS A 68 -14.14 5.83 0.64
CA HIS A 68 -15.14 6.52 1.45
C HIS A 68 -14.51 7.58 2.34
N ALA A 69 -15.20 8.70 2.49
CA ALA A 69 -14.92 9.66 3.55
C ALA A 69 -15.69 9.26 4.80
N ILE A 70 -15.09 9.54 5.97
CA ILE A 70 -15.73 9.35 7.27
C ILE A 70 -15.89 10.75 7.89
N THR A 71 -17.06 11.03 8.46
CA THR A 71 -17.29 12.31 9.14
C THR A 71 -16.32 12.46 10.31
N GLU A 72 -15.54 13.52 10.30
CA GLU A 72 -14.55 13.82 11.33
C GLU A 72 -13.53 12.70 11.54
N GLY A 73 -13.23 11.97 10.47
CA GLY A 73 -12.27 10.88 10.52
C GLY A 73 -11.50 10.74 9.21
N PRO A 74 -10.61 9.75 9.14
CA PRO A 74 -9.84 9.52 7.93
C PRO A 74 -10.71 9.01 6.80
N ALA A 75 -10.31 9.26 5.55
CA ALA A 75 -10.86 8.52 4.42
C ALA A 75 -10.40 7.06 4.49
N VAL A 76 -11.20 6.16 3.97
CA VAL A 76 -10.87 4.73 3.92
C VAL A 76 -10.85 4.28 2.46
N TRP A 77 -9.70 3.80 2.03
CA TRP A 77 -9.51 3.26 0.69
C TRP A 77 -9.25 1.76 0.81
N ARG A 78 -10.21 0.96 0.34
CA ARG A 78 -10.03 -0.49 0.26
C ARG A 78 -9.52 -0.85 -1.13
N TRP A 79 -8.48 -1.65 -1.17
CA TRP A 79 -7.81 -1.99 -2.42
C TRP A 79 -7.42 -3.46 -2.45
N VAL A 80 -7.14 -3.96 -3.66
CA VAL A 80 -6.42 -5.21 -3.87
C VAL A 80 -5.16 -4.85 -4.67
N ILE A 81 -4.01 -5.23 -4.16
CA ILE A 81 -2.75 -5.07 -4.88
C ILE A 81 -2.52 -6.31 -5.74
N HIS A 82 -2.33 -6.09 -7.03
CA HIS A 82 -1.98 -7.14 -7.98
C HIS A 82 -0.56 -6.91 -8.48
N GLY A 83 0.22 -7.98 -8.62
CA GLY A 83 1.56 -7.86 -9.18
C GLY A 83 2.24 -9.22 -9.24
N THR A 84 3.33 -9.27 -9.98
CA THR A 84 4.16 -10.47 -10.13
C THR A 84 5.54 -10.18 -9.56
N ASN A 85 6.02 -11.06 -8.67
CA ASN A 85 7.31 -10.88 -8.01
C ASN A 85 8.43 -11.32 -8.95
N THR A 86 8.74 -10.47 -9.93
CA THR A 86 9.81 -10.71 -10.91
C THR A 86 11.09 -9.97 -10.57
N GLY A 87 11.07 -9.09 -9.59
CA GLY A 87 12.23 -8.37 -9.09
C GLY A 87 12.55 -8.72 -7.65
N SER A 88 13.73 -8.32 -7.20
CA SER A 88 14.14 -8.49 -5.82
C SER A 88 13.31 -7.60 -4.90
N TYR A 89 12.88 -8.14 -3.76
CA TYR A 89 12.10 -7.40 -2.78
C TYR A 89 12.68 -7.62 -1.39
N ARG A 90 13.06 -6.53 -0.72
CA ARG A 90 13.65 -6.55 0.63
C ARG A 90 14.81 -7.55 0.79
N GLY A 91 15.69 -7.57 -0.21
CA GLY A 91 16.83 -8.45 -0.21
C GLY A 91 16.52 -9.91 -0.53
N LEU A 92 15.26 -10.24 -0.77
CA LEU A 92 14.86 -11.57 -1.18
C LEU A 92 14.87 -11.69 -2.71
N PRO A 93 15.34 -12.81 -3.27
CA PRO A 93 15.30 -13.00 -4.72
C PRO A 93 13.86 -13.13 -5.20
N PRO A 94 13.59 -12.84 -6.48
CA PRO A 94 12.24 -12.95 -7.03
C PRO A 94 11.75 -14.40 -6.99
N THR A 95 10.47 -14.57 -6.61
CA THR A 95 9.84 -15.88 -6.52
C THR A 95 9.06 -16.25 -7.77
N GLY A 96 8.71 -15.27 -8.61
CA GLY A 96 7.87 -15.47 -9.77
C GLY A 96 6.38 -15.61 -9.44
N HIS A 97 6.01 -15.60 -8.17
CA HIS A 97 4.63 -15.73 -7.75
C HIS A 97 3.87 -14.41 -7.91
N THR A 98 2.54 -14.51 -8.00
CA THR A 98 1.66 -13.36 -8.14
C THR A 98 1.01 -12.99 -6.82
N LEU A 99 0.76 -11.69 -6.65
CA LEU A 99 -0.03 -11.15 -5.54
C LEU A 99 -1.45 -10.83 -6.02
N ALA A 100 -2.41 -11.11 -5.15
CA ALA A 100 -3.74 -10.55 -5.16
C ALA A 100 -4.06 -10.26 -3.69
N LEU A 101 -3.45 -9.20 -3.14
CA LEU A 101 -3.43 -8.93 -1.71
C LEU A 101 -4.46 -7.86 -1.36
N PRO A 102 -5.52 -8.22 -0.60
CA PRO A 102 -6.48 -7.22 -0.14
C PRO A 102 -5.94 -6.44 1.04
N GLY A 103 -6.33 -5.19 1.13
CA GLY A 103 -5.97 -4.33 2.24
C GLY A 103 -6.75 -3.04 2.22
N CYS A 104 -6.37 -2.12 3.10
CA CYS A 104 -6.96 -0.80 3.16
C CYS A 104 -5.99 0.21 3.73
N ASP A 105 -6.20 1.47 3.34
CA ASP A 105 -5.51 2.62 3.89
C ASP A 105 -6.52 3.51 4.61
N PHE A 106 -6.13 3.99 5.79
CA PHE A 106 -6.80 5.06 6.50
C PHE A 106 -5.99 6.33 6.24
N ILE A 107 -6.61 7.33 5.63
CA ILE A 107 -5.90 8.51 5.13
C ILE A 107 -6.42 9.76 5.81
N GLU A 108 -5.60 10.35 6.67
CA GLU A 108 -5.92 11.60 7.36
C GLU A 108 -5.41 12.79 6.56
N VAL A 109 -6.27 13.80 6.42
CA VAL A 109 -5.97 15.02 5.68
C VAL A 109 -6.06 16.22 6.61
N ASN A 110 -5.11 17.13 6.47
CA ASN A 110 -5.09 18.40 7.16
C ASN A 110 -4.74 19.50 6.14
N ALA A 111 -5.55 20.56 6.09
CA ALA A 111 -5.35 21.66 5.14
C ALA A 111 -5.17 21.18 3.69
N ASP A 112 -5.99 20.22 3.29
CA ASP A 112 -6.00 19.61 1.96
C ASP A 112 -4.66 18.97 1.55
N LYS A 113 -3.91 18.50 2.53
CA LYS A 113 -2.70 17.68 2.33
C LYS A 113 -2.79 16.43 3.18
N ILE A 114 -2.22 15.34 2.69
CA ILE A 114 -2.21 14.08 3.44
C ILE A 114 -1.23 14.19 4.59
N GLN A 115 -1.76 14.05 5.80
CA GLN A 115 -0.97 14.12 7.02
C GLN A 115 -0.49 12.74 7.45
N ARG A 116 -1.31 11.71 7.23
CA ARG A 116 -0.99 10.37 7.68
C ARG A 116 -1.74 9.33 6.88
N ILE A 117 -1.02 8.29 6.48
CA ILE A 117 -1.62 7.08 5.91
C ILE A 117 -1.22 5.91 6.81
N ASP A 118 -2.21 5.16 7.25
CA ASP A 118 -2.01 3.87 7.91
C ASP A 118 -2.61 2.79 7.02
N GLY A 119 -1.74 1.98 6.44
CA GLY A 119 -2.14 0.85 5.61
C GLY A 119 -2.22 -0.43 6.44
N TYR A 120 -3.14 -1.29 6.09
CA TYR A 120 -3.33 -2.59 6.75
C TYR A 120 -3.53 -3.69 5.74
N PHE A 121 -2.74 -4.72 5.86
CA PHE A 121 -2.88 -5.96 5.10
C PHE A 121 -2.33 -7.11 5.94
N ASP A 122 -2.70 -8.33 5.59
CA ASP A 122 -2.20 -9.50 6.29
C ASP A 122 -0.84 -9.92 5.71
N ARG A 123 0.22 -9.74 6.48
CA ARG A 123 1.57 -10.12 6.05
C ARG A 123 1.71 -11.60 5.80
N LEU A 124 1.06 -12.44 6.59
CA LEU A 124 1.11 -13.89 6.37
C LEU A 124 0.50 -14.24 5.01
N THR A 125 -0.66 -13.66 4.68
CA THR A 125 -1.28 -13.84 3.37
C THR A 125 -0.31 -13.46 2.25
N MET A 126 0.37 -12.32 2.38
CA MET A 126 1.37 -11.89 1.40
C MET A 126 2.49 -12.93 1.25
N LEU A 127 3.04 -13.39 2.36
CA LEU A 127 4.13 -14.36 2.33
C LEU A 127 3.70 -15.69 1.73
N VAL A 128 2.49 -16.14 2.05
CA VAL A 128 1.93 -17.37 1.47
C VAL A 128 1.77 -17.22 -0.05
N GLN A 129 1.21 -16.10 -0.51
CA GLN A 129 1.04 -15.85 -1.95
C GLN A 129 2.39 -15.82 -2.68
N LEU A 130 3.43 -15.30 -2.04
CA LEU A 130 4.78 -15.24 -2.62
C LEU A 130 5.54 -16.56 -2.52
N GLY A 131 4.97 -17.59 -1.87
CA GLY A 131 5.65 -18.86 -1.68
C GLY A 131 6.75 -18.80 -0.62
N LEU A 132 6.76 -17.78 0.23
CA LEU A 132 7.77 -17.59 1.28
C LEU A 132 7.31 -18.11 2.65
N ALA A 133 6.07 -18.54 2.75
CA ALA A 133 5.52 -19.19 3.93
C ALA A 133 4.58 -20.29 3.49
N PRO A 134 4.43 -21.38 4.28
CA PRO A 134 3.51 -22.44 3.93
C PRO A 134 2.05 -21.96 4.04
N SER A 135 1.18 -22.51 3.19
CA SER A 135 -0.25 -22.34 3.32
C SER A 135 -0.70 -22.94 4.68
N GLN A 136 -1.99 -22.83 4.99
CA GLN A 136 -2.50 -23.34 6.27
C GLN A 136 -1.99 -24.76 6.55
N PRO A 137 -1.62 -25.06 7.83
CA PRO A 137 -1.18 -26.40 8.20
C PRO A 137 -2.27 -27.41 7.89
N THR A 138 -2.04 -28.28 6.92
CA THR A 138 -3.05 -29.23 6.47
C THR A 138 -3.35 -30.29 7.52
N GLY A 139 -2.37 -30.60 8.37
CA GLY A 139 -2.56 -31.58 9.45
C GLY A 139 -3.31 -31.04 10.67
N ALA A 140 -3.41 -29.73 10.79
CA ALA A 140 -4.04 -29.09 11.96
C ALA A 140 -5.56 -29.15 11.93
N ALA A 141 -6.14 -29.51 10.83
CA ALA A 141 -7.59 -29.59 10.66
C ALA A 141 -8.21 -30.85 11.32
N THR A 142 -7.43 -31.74 11.85
CA THR A 142 -7.91 -32.98 12.47
C THR A 142 -8.25 -32.78 13.91
#